data_f1c3cf6db3657a4019df06b8abe87a55
#
_entry.id   f1c3cf6db3657a4019df06b8abe87a55
#
_cell.length_a   1.000
_cell.length_b   1.000
_cell.length_c   1.000
_cell.angle_alpha   90.00
_cell.angle_beta   90.00
_cell.angle_gamma   90.00
#
_symmetry.space_group_name_H-M   'P 1'
#
loop_
_entity.id
_entity.type
_entity.pdbx_description
1 polymer ?
#
loop_
_entity_poly.entity_id
_entity_poly.type
_entity_poly.pdbx_seq_one_letter_code
_entity_poly.pdbx_strand_id
1 'polypeptide(L)'
;MAVIDLSQLPAPDVVETLDFEAILTERKATLISLYPEDEQEAVARTLTLESEPLVKYLEENAYREVILRQRINEAAKAGMVAYAIKNDLDQLAANNNVERLVITPEDDTQIPPVAAVMESDSDLRQRVPAAFEGMSVAGPTGAYEFHALSADGRVADASANSPAPAEVTIAVLSREGDGTASDDLLLAVSTALNDESVRPVGDRLTVVSAEIVNYAVDAVLYVYPGPATEPILAAAKAQLTAYITEQRRLGRDIRLSAIYAALHVQGVQRVELLEPLAGVVLDKTQAAYCTETSVVIGGSDE
;
A
#
# COMPACT_ATOMS: atom_id res chain seq x y z
N MET A 1 10.92 -7.92 -17.19
CA MET A 1 9.50 -8.40 -17.13
C MET A 1 8.73 -7.40 -16.30
N ALA A 2 7.45 -7.13 -16.57
CA ALA A 2 6.69 -6.28 -15.66
C ALA A 2 6.49 -7.04 -14.34
N VAL A 3 6.91 -6.45 -13.23
CA VAL A 3 6.62 -7.00 -11.89
C VAL A 3 5.11 -7.05 -11.71
N ILE A 4 4.59 -8.18 -11.21
CA ILE A 4 3.16 -8.35 -10.97
C ILE A 4 2.73 -7.38 -9.86
N ASP A 5 1.72 -6.56 -10.14
CA ASP A 5 1.09 -5.73 -9.11
C ASP A 5 0.24 -6.61 -8.19
N LEU A 6 0.77 -6.87 -7.00
CA LEU A 6 0.12 -7.72 -6.01
C LEU A 6 -1.21 -7.14 -5.50
N SER A 7 -1.44 -5.83 -5.64
CA SER A 7 -2.70 -5.19 -5.24
C SER A 7 -3.87 -5.51 -6.18
N GLN A 8 -3.56 -5.94 -7.41
CA GLN A 8 -4.55 -6.31 -8.44
C GLN A 8 -4.92 -7.79 -8.40
N LEU A 9 -4.30 -8.58 -7.52
CA LEU A 9 -4.64 -9.99 -7.40
C LEU A 9 -6.05 -10.16 -6.80
N PRO A 10 -6.84 -11.13 -7.29
CA PRO A 10 -8.13 -11.45 -6.68
C PRO A 10 -7.93 -11.94 -5.25
N ALA A 11 -8.97 -11.76 -4.42
CA ALA A 11 -8.96 -12.32 -3.07
C ALA A 11 -8.76 -13.84 -3.12
N PRO A 12 -7.93 -14.42 -2.23
CA PRO A 12 -7.69 -15.86 -2.23
C PRO A 12 -8.95 -16.63 -1.77
N ASP A 13 -9.28 -17.69 -2.48
CA ASP A 13 -10.47 -18.55 -2.19
C ASP A 13 -10.45 -19.16 -0.78
N VAL A 14 -9.27 -19.32 -0.19
CA VAL A 14 -9.11 -19.87 1.16
C VAL A 14 -9.63 -18.92 2.26
N VAL A 15 -9.85 -17.64 1.93
CA VAL A 15 -10.35 -16.64 2.88
C VAL A 15 -11.88 -16.62 2.80
N GLU A 16 -12.51 -17.17 3.83
CA GLU A 16 -13.97 -17.26 3.95
C GLU A 16 -14.58 -15.93 4.42
N THR A 17 -15.77 -15.60 3.89
CA THR A 17 -16.60 -14.56 4.48
C THR A 17 -17.33 -15.13 5.69
N LEU A 18 -17.13 -14.56 6.86
CA LEU A 18 -17.68 -15.03 8.12
C LEU A 18 -18.99 -14.31 8.45
N ASP A 19 -20.03 -15.08 8.70
CA ASP A 19 -21.33 -14.59 9.13
C ASP A 19 -21.77 -15.35 10.39
N PHE A 20 -21.85 -14.63 11.51
CA PHE A 20 -22.24 -15.19 12.79
C PHE A 20 -23.64 -15.80 12.77
N GLU A 21 -24.60 -15.12 12.13
CA GLU A 21 -26.00 -15.57 12.08
C GLU A 21 -26.15 -16.85 11.24
N ALA A 22 -25.39 -16.95 10.16
CA ALA A 22 -25.36 -18.17 9.34
C ALA A 22 -24.81 -19.35 10.15
N ILE A 23 -23.69 -19.15 10.86
CA ILE A 23 -23.08 -20.18 11.70
C ILE A 23 -24.01 -20.58 12.86
N LEU A 24 -24.65 -19.61 13.51
CA LEU A 24 -25.61 -19.89 14.59
C LEU A 24 -26.83 -20.69 14.07
N THR A 25 -27.34 -20.33 12.91
CA THR A 25 -28.45 -21.03 12.26
C THR A 25 -28.09 -22.48 11.94
N GLU A 26 -26.90 -22.72 11.38
CA GLU A 26 -26.41 -24.06 11.08
C GLU A 26 -26.24 -24.89 12.37
N ARG A 27 -25.72 -24.30 13.43
CA ARG A 27 -25.57 -24.96 14.74
C ARG A 27 -26.91 -25.31 15.37
N LYS A 28 -27.91 -24.42 15.30
CA LYS A 28 -29.28 -24.71 15.74
C LYS A 28 -29.88 -25.88 14.92
N ALA A 29 -29.74 -25.86 13.59
CA ALA A 29 -30.24 -26.93 12.72
C ALA A 29 -29.53 -28.27 13.04
N THR A 30 -28.22 -28.25 13.24
CA THR A 30 -27.47 -29.46 13.60
C THR A 30 -27.96 -30.03 14.95
N LEU A 31 -28.14 -29.16 15.95
CA LEU A 31 -28.63 -29.58 17.27
C LEU A 31 -30.01 -30.23 17.16
N ILE A 32 -30.94 -29.61 16.42
CA ILE A 32 -32.29 -30.15 16.19
C ILE A 32 -32.20 -31.53 15.56
N SER A 33 -31.33 -31.74 14.57
CA SER A 33 -31.20 -33.05 13.87
C SER A 33 -30.67 -34.18 14.78
N LEU A 34 -30.09 -33.86 15.92
CA LEU A 34 -29.62 -34.86 16.90
C LEU A 34 -30.75 -35.46 17.79
N TYR A 35 -31.92 -34.80 17.76
CA TYR A 35 -33.11 -35.29 18.50
C TYR A 35 -33.94 -36.24 17.65
N PRO A 36 -34.74 -37.16 18.26
CA PRO A 36 -35.74 -37.98 17.55
C PRO A 36 -36.72 -37.10 16.75
N GLU A 37 -37.19 -37.63 15.63
CA GLU A 37 -38.04 -36.85 14.71
C GLU A 37 -39.29 -36.26 15.37
N ASP A 38 -39.89 -37.00 16.31
CA ASP A 38 -41.08 -36.58 17.06
C ASP A 38 -40.81 -35.45 18.07
N GLU A 39 -39.55 -35.22 18.47
CA GLU A 39 -39.15 -34.15 19.38
C GLU A 39 -38.62 -32.91 18.67
N GLN A 40 -38.17 -33.01 17.41
CA GLN A 40 -37.50 -31.93 16.69
C GLN A 40 -38.30 -30.63 16.61
N GLU A 41 -39.62 -30.72 16.40
CA GLU A 41 -40.45 -29.52 16.34
C GLU A 41 -40.55 -28.80 17.68
N ALA A 42 -40.60 -29.52 18.79
CA ALA A 42 -40.61 -28.93 20.14
C ALA A 42 -39.27 -28.25 20.47
N VAL A 43 -38.15 -28.90 20.13
CA VAL A 43 -36.81 -28.36 20.28
C VAL A 43 -36.64 -27.11 19.42
N ALA A 44 -37.02 -27.13 18.15
CA ALA A 44 -36.94 -25.98 17.26
C ALA A 44 -37.71 -24.77 17.83
N ARG A 45 -38.91 -24.97 18.37
CA ARG A 45 -39.69 -23.94 19.04
C ARG A 45 -38.98 -23.36 20.27
N THR A 46 -38.35 -24.20 21.08
CA THR A 46 -37.58 -23.78 22.26
C THR A 46 -36.38 -22.89 21.86
N LEU A 47 -35.68 -23.25 20.78
CA LEU A 47 -34.52 -22.52 20.27
C LEU A 47 -34.86 -21.16 19.60
N THR A 48 -36.14 -20.81 19.47
CA THR A 48 -36.53 -19.43 19.07
C THR A 48 -36.51 -18.45 20.24
N LEU A 49 -36.50 -18.94 21.48
CA LEU A 49 -36.52 -18.12 22.68
C LEU A 49 -35.11 -17.64 23.02
N GLU A 50 -34.85 -16.33 22.90
CA GLU A 50 -33.54 -15.75 23.24
C GLU A 50 -33.12 -15.93 24.70
N SER A 51 -34.09 -16.13 25.60
CA SER A 51 -33.86 -16.40 27.03
C SER A 51 -33.47 -17.83 27.36
N GLU A 52 -33.55 -18.73 26.39
CA GLU A 52 -33.22 -20.13 26.60
C GLU A 52 -31.71 -20.32 26.82
N PRO A 53 -31.27 -20.93 27.97
CA PRO A 53 -29.86 -21.12 28.24
C PRO A 53 -29.10 -21.87 27.14
N LEU A 54 -29.76 -22.83 26.47
CA LEU A 54 -29.15 -23.57 25.38
C LEU A 54 -28.87 -22.68 24.15
N VAL A 55 -29.72 -21.69 23.90
CA VAL A 55 -29.48 -20.70 22.84
C VAL A 55 -28.24 -19.87 23.15
N LYS A 56 -28.06 -19.40 24.41
CA LYS A 56 -26.84 -18.68 24.84
C LYS A 56 -25.58 -19.52 24.70
N TYR A 57 -25.67 -20.81 24.96
CA TYR A 57 -24.57 -21.73 24.74
C TYR A 57 -24.22 -21.92 23.25
N LEU A 58 -25.25 -21.98 22.37
CA LEU A 58 -25.02 -22.04 20.92
C LEU A 58 -24.46 -20.74 20.36
N GLU A 59 -24.91 -19.58 20.85
CA GLU A 59 -24.36 -18.27 20.51
C GLU A 59 -22.86 -18.19 20.88
N GLU A 60 -22.48 -18.62 22.10
CA GLU A 60 -21.10 -18.64 22.54
C GLU A 60 -20.24 -19.56 21.65
N ASN A 61 -20.74 -20.75 21.31
CA ASN A 61 -20.04 -21.67 20.43
C ASN A 61 -19.91 -21.11 18.99
N ALA A 62 -20.98 -20.49 18.46
CA ALA A 62 -20.93 -19.84 17.15
C ALA A 62 -19.90 -18.70 17.12
N TYR A 63 -19.83 -17.90 18.18
CA TYR A 63 -18.84 -16.83 18.31
C TYR A 63 -17.42 -17.38 18.35
N ARG A 64 -17.16 -18.45 19.10
CA ARG A 64 -15.86 -19.13 19.10
C ARG A 64 -15.47 -19.66 17.72
N GLU A 65 -16.43 -20.21 16.98
CA GLU A 65 -16.17 -20.67 15.63
C GLU A 65 -15.81 -19.51 14.70
N VAL A 66 -16.51 -18.36 14.79
CA VAL A 66 -16.14 -17.15 14.06
C VAL A 66 -14.70 -16.75 14.36
N ILE A 67 -14.30 -16.71 15.65
CA ILE A 67 -12.93 -16.36 16.03
C ILE A 67 -11.92 -17.35 15.47
N LEU A 68 -12.20 -18.65 15.51
CA LEU A 68 -11.28 -19.67 14.98
C LEU A 68 -11.15 -19.58 13.46
N ARG A 69 -12.26 -19.43 12.74
CA ARG A 69 -12.24 -19.25 11.27
C ARG A 69 -11.54 -17.94 10.88
N GLN A 70 -11.77 -16.87 11.65
CA GLN A 70 -11.05 -15.61 11.46
C GLN A 70 -9.53 -15.80 11.63
N ARG A 71 -9.10 -16.57 12.66
CA ARG A 71 -7.69 -16.87 12.87
C ARG A 71 -7.10 -17.72 11.73
N ILE A 72 -7.88 -18.61 11.14
CA ILE A 72 -7.46 -19.38 9.96
C ILE A 72 -7.31 -18.45 8.75
N ASN A 73 -8.27 -17.54 8.53
CA ASN A 73 -8.19 -16.53 7.48
C ASN A 73 -6.93 -15.63 7.63
N GLU A 74 -6.65 -15.18 8.85
CA GLU A 74 -5.46 -14.39 9.15
C GLU A 74 -4.17 -15.18 8.91
N ALA A 75 -4.12 -16.45 9.33
CA ALA A 75 -2.97 -17.31 9.10
C ALA A 75 -2.74 -17.59 7.60
N ALA A 76 -3.82 -17.76 6.83
CA ALA A 76 -3.71 -17.90 5.38
C ALA A 76 -3.15 -16.64 4.72
N LYS A 77 -3.63 -15.45 5.13
CA LYS A 77 -3.14 -14.15 4.64
C LYS A 77 -1.68 -13.89 5.02
N ALA A 78 -1.27 -14.27 6.23
CA ALA A 78 0.11 -14.12 6.72
C ALA A 78 1.13 -14.91 5.88
N GLY A 79 0.70 -15.99 5.21
CA GLY A 79 1.53 -16.78 4.30
C GLY A 79 1.64 -16.23 2.86
N MET A 80 1.02 -15.11 2.54
CA MET A 80 0.96 -14.56 1.18
C MET A 80 1.60 -13.17 1.14
N VAL A 81 2.59 -12.94 0.27
CA VAL A 81 3.27 -11.63 0.15
C VAL A 81 2.29 -10.48 -0.07
N ALA A 82 1.20 -10.71 -0.83
CA ALA A 82 0.19 -9.69 -1.10
C ALA A 82 -0.55 -9.17 0.17
N TYR A 83 -0.67 -10.01 1.20
CA TYR A 83 -1.50 -9.73 2.39
C TYR A 83 -0.72 -9.70 3.71
N ALA A 84 0.47 -10.31 3.76
CA ALA A 84 1.31 -10.34 4.96
C ALA A 84 1.72 -8.93 5.39
N ILE A 85 1.83 -8.71 6.68
CA ILE A 85 2.20 -7.44 7.29
C ILE A 85 3.29 -7.63 8.35
N LYS A 86 4.06 -6.58 8.59
CA LYS A 86 5.07 -6.57 9.66
C LYS A 86 6.02 -7.78 9.56
N ASN A 87 6.25 -8.47 10.67
CA ASN A 87 7.18 -9.59 10.78
C ASN A 87 6.82 -10.79 9.89
N ASP A 88 5.53 -11.02 9.60
CA ASP A 88 5.13 -12.08 8.67
C ASP A 88 5.62 -11.77 7.25
N LEU A 89 5.52 -10.51 6.84
CA LEU A 89 6.07 -10.07 5.55
C LEU A 89 7.60 -10.15 5.54
N ASP A 90 8.27 -9.81 6.64
CA ASP A 90 9.73 -9.91 6.76
C ASP A 90 10.21 -11.36 6.60
N GLN A 91 9.48 -12.34 7.16
CA GLN A 91 9.79 -13.77 6.97
C GLN A 91 9.64 -14.20 5.50
N LEU A 92 8.60 -13.70 4.82
CA LEU A 92 8.41 -13.99 3.38
C LEU A 92 9.47 -13.31 2.51
N ALA A 93 9.87 -12.08 2.86
CA ALA A 93 10.94 -11.35 2.18
C ALA A 93 12.29 -12.06 2.31
N ALA A 94 12.61 -12.58 3.49
CA ALA A 94 13.84 -13.34 3.74
C ALA A 94 13.97 -14.57 2.84
N ASN A 95 12.87 -15.23 2.45
CA ASN A 95 12.89 -16.35 1.50
C ASN A 95 13.40 -15.93 0.10
N ASN A 96 13.35 -14.64 -0.23
CA ASN A 96 13.83 -14.06 -1.46
C ASN A 96 15.14 -13.27 -1.26
N ASN A 97 15.80 -13.44 -0.11
CA ASN A 97 17.01 -12.70 0.29
C ASN A 97 16.81 -11.19 0.29
N VAL A 98 15.63 -10.73 0.71
CA VAL A 98 15.27 -9.32 0.86
C VAL A 98 15.04 -9.02 2.33
N GLU A 99 15.72 -8.00 2.83
CA GLU A 99 15.55 -7.49 4.20
C GLU A 99 14.83 -6.15 4.19
N ARG A 100 14.09 -5.86 5.28
CA ARG A 100 13.47 -4.55 5.50
C ARG A 100 14.55 -3.51 5.76
N LEU A 101 14.57 -2.43 4.99
CA LEU A 101 15.57 -1.39 5.10
C LEU A 101 15.28 -0.44 6.27
N VAL A 102 16.36 0.05 6.88
CA VAL A 102 16.31 1.16 7.84
C VAL A 102 16.34 2.45 7.05
N ILE A 103 15.30 3.30 7.18
CA ILE A 103 15.24 4.63 6.54
C ILE A 103 15.99 5.64 7.39
N THR A 104 15.66 5.68 8.69
CA THR A 104 16.35 6.54 9.66
C THR A 104 16.81 5.65 10.82
N PRO A 105 18.10 5.64 11.17
CA PRO A 105 18.58 4.90 12.32
C PRO A 105 17.96 5.42 13.63
N GLU A 106 17.95 4.57 14.65
CA GLU A 106 17.62 4.99 16.01
C GLU A 106 18.61 6.03 16.53
N ASP A 107 18.13 6.97 17.35
CA ASP A 107 18.94 8.00 17.99
C ASP A 107 18.66 8.01 19.50
N ASP A 108 19.52 7.32 20.22
CA ASP A 108 19.48 7.24 21.69
C ASP A 108 20.04 8.48 22.38
N THR A 109 20.60 9.42 21.62
CA THR A 109 21.16 10.67 22.17
C THR A 109 20.10 11.73 22.46
N GLN A 110 18.89 11.57 21.89
CA GLN A 110 17.75 12.44 22.13
C GLN A 110 16.94 12.03 23.37
N ILE A 111 16.19 12.95 23.92
CA ILE A 111 15.30 12.71 25.07
C ILE A 111 13.88 13.21 24.71
N PRO A 112 12.88 12.30 24.53
CA PRO A 112 13.01 10.84 24.57
C PRO A 112 13.80 10.29 23.37
N PRO A 113 14.39 9.08 23.48
CA PRO A 113 15.04 8.42 22.36
C PRO A 113 14.13 8.28 21.15
N VAL A 114 14.67 8.46 19.95
CA VAL A 114 13.95 8.33 18.69
C VAL A 114 14.18 6.92 18.14
N ALA A 115 13.10 6.16 17.98
CA ALA A 115 13.18 4.82 17.41
C ALA A 115 13.53 4.86 15.91
N ALA A 116 14.17 3.80 15.42
CA ALA A 116 14.46 3.65 14.00
C ALA A 116 13.17 3.70 13.15
N VAL A 117 13.24 4.38 12.03
CA VAL A 117 12.18 4.37 11.02
C VAL A 117 12.51 3.30 9.99
N MET A 118 11.65 2.30 9.88
CA MET A 118 11.82 1.19 8.96
C MET A 118 11.04 1.42 7.66
N GLU A 119 11.46 0.74 6.61
CA GLU A 119 10.72 0.65 5.35
C GLU A 119 9.26 0.19 5.58
N SER A 120 8.32 0.78 4.84
CA SER A 120 6.90 0.43 4.94
C SER A 120 6.61 -0.98 4.38
N ASP A 121 5.53 -1.61 4.86
CA ASP A 121 5.07 -2.90 4.30
C ASP A 121 4.77 -2.80 2.80
N SER A 122 4.29 -1.65 2.31
CA SER A 122 3.98 -1.43 0.90
C SER A 122 5.24 -1.42 0.04
N ASP A 123 6.31 -0.78 0.51
CA ASP A 123 7.57 -0.69 -0.24
C ASP A 123 8.32 -2.04 -0.22
N LEU A 124 8.41 -2.68 0.95
CA LEU A 124 9.00 -4.00 1.07
C LEU A 124 8.25 -5.02 0.17
N ARG A 125 6.91 -4.98 0.17
CA ARG A 125 6.08 -5.86 -0.66
C ARG A 125 6.34 -5.70 -2.15
N GLN A 126 6.69 -4.50 -2.62
CA GLN A 126 7.08 -4.27 -4.02
C GLN A 126 8.48 -4.81 -4.33
N ARG A 127 9.42 -4.71 -3.38
CA ARG A 127 10.79 -5.21 -3.56
C ARG A 127 10.89 -6.73 -3.56
N VAL A 128 10.03 -7.44 -2.82
CA VAL A 128 10.08 -8.91 -2.74
C VAL A 128 10.00 -9.58 -4.12
N PRO A 129 8.98 -9.34 -4.97
CA PRO A 129 8.98 -9.93 -6.32
C PRO A 129 10.06 -9.34 -7.23
N ALA A 130 10.46 -8.08 -7.04
CA ALA A 130 11.53 -7.45 -7.82
C ALA A 130 12.90 -8.10 -7.59
N ALA A 131 13.09 -8.83 -6.48
CA ALA A 131 14.33 -9.55 -6.20
C ALA A 131 14.71 -10.55 -7.31
N PHE A 132 13.72 -11.14 -8.00
CA PHE A 132 13.96 -12.02 -9.13
C PHE A 132 14.62 -11.30 -10.32
N GLU A 133 14.30 -10.03 -10.55
CA GLU A 133 14.97 -9.20 -11.57
C GLU A 133 16.44 -8.95 -11.17
N GLY A 134 16.70 -8.75 -9.86
CA GLY A 134 18.05 -8.55 -9.32
C GLY A 134 18.98 -9.75 -9.44
N MET A 135 18.46 -10.96 -9.70
CA MET A 135 19.30 -12.15 -9.94
C MET A 135 19.99 -12.12 -11.31
N SER A 136 19.56 -11.24 -12.20
CA SER A 136 20.13 -11.16 -13.55
C SER A 136 21.37 -10.28 -13.56
N VAL A 137 22.51 -10.86 -13.91
CA VAL A 137 23.80 -10.17 -14.13
C VAL A 137 23.98 -9.66 -15.57
N ALA A 138 22.93 -9.73 -16.39
CA ALA A 138 22.97 -9.30 -17.79
C ALA A 138 22.62 -7.81 -17.98
N GLY A 139 22.32 -7.06 -16.89
CA GLY A 139 22.04 -5.63 -16.93
C GLY A 139 20.63 -5.25 -17.43
N PRO A 140 19.56 -6.04 -17.17
CA PRO A 140 18.22 -5.54 -17.45
C PRO A 140 17.88 -4.35 -16.53
N THR A 141 17.02 -3.44 -17.00
CA THR A 141 16.63 -2.24 -16.23
C THR A 141 16.09 -2.60 -14.84
N GLY A 142 15.26 -3.64 -14.74
CA GLY A 142 14.71 -4.09 -13.47
C GLY A 142 15.75 -4.57 -12.45
N ALA A 143 16.90 -5.15 -12.90
CA ALA A 143 17.98 -5.50 -11.99
C ALA A 143 18.64 -4.26 -11.39
N TYR A 144 18.93 -3.25 -12.22
CA TYR A 144 19.48 -1.98 -11.74
C TYR A 144 18.51 -1.26 -10.78
N GLU A 145 17.21 -1.23 -11.11
CA GLU A 145 16.19 -0.62 -10.28
C GLU A 145 16.09 -1.34 -8.92
N PHE A 146 16.07 -2.67 -8.90
CA PHE A 146 16.05 -3.46 -7.67
C PHE A 146 17.27 -3.20 -6.78
N HIS A 147 18.47 -3.23 -7.36
CA HIS A 147 19.71 -2.99 -6.61
C HIS A 147 19.81 -1.55 -6.11
N ALA A 148 19.35 -0.56 -6.89
CA ALA A 148 19.30 0.83 -6.47
C ALA A 148 18.33 1.02 -5.28
N LEU A 149 17.14 0.44 -5.35
CA LEU A 149 16.15 0.46 -4.26
C LEU A 149 16.61 -0.28 -3.00
N SER A 150 17.51 -1.25 -3.16
CA SER A 150 18.04 -2.06 -2.06
C SER A 150 19.34 -1.50 -1.46
N ALA A 151 19.94 -0.48 -2.08
CA ALA A 151 21.20 0.08 -1.66
C ALA A 151 21.12 0.92 -0.37
N ASP A 152 20.03 1.67 -0.19
CA ASP A 152 19.82 2.55 0.96
C ASP A 152 18.32 2.76 1.19
N GLY A 153 17.87 2.71 2.45
CA GLY A 153 16.46 2.89 2.83
C GLY A 153 15.90 4.28 2.49
N ARG A 154 16.74 5.27 2.28
CA ARG A 154 16.34 6.63 1.87
C ARG A 154 15.96 6.73 0.39
N VAL A 155 16.23 5.71 -0.43
CA VAL A 155 15.75 5.66 -1.81
C VAL A 155 14.24 5.40 -1.82
N ALA A 156 13.46 6.34 -2.39
CA ALA A 156 12.02 6.20 -2.56
C ALA A 156 11.66 5.46 -3.84
N ASP A 157 12.41 5.77 -4.93
CA ASP A 157 12.22 5.16 -6.24
C ASP A 157 13.51 5.27 -7.07
N ALA A 158 13.68 4.37 -8.03
CA ALA A 158 14.80 4.38 -8.96
C ALA A 158 14.33 3.98 -10.35
N SER A 159 14.91 4.61 -11.37
CA SER A 159 14.60 4.29 -12.77
C SER A 159 15.88 4.20 -13.58
N ALA A 160 16.01 3.10 -14.33
CA ALA A 160 17.14 2.83 -15.20
C ALA A 160 16.81 3.13 -16.66
N ASN A 161 17.69 3.87 -17.33
CA ASN A 161 17.58 4.19 -18.75
C ASN A 161 18.92 4.03 -19.46
N SER A 162 18.90 3.58 -20.70
CA SER A 162 20.10 3.47 -21.54
C SER A 162 20.02 4.50 -22.68
N PRO A 163 20.64 5.67 -22.52
CA PRO A 163 20.60 6.71 -23.54
C PRO A 163 21.47 6.38 -24.77
N ALA A 164 22.50 5.56 -24.61
CA ALA A 164 23.37 5.10 -25.68
C ALA A 164 23.92 3.70 -25.35
N PRO A 165 24.48 2.99 -26.34
CA PRO A 165 25.07 1.67 -26.12
C PRO A 165 26.16 1.70 -25.03
N ALA A 166 26.07 0.76 -24.10
CA ALA A 166 26.96 0.64 -22.93
C ALA A 166 26.89 1.81 -21.94
N GLU A 167 25.95 2.74 -22.08
CA GLU A 167 25.68 3.80 -21.12
C GLU A 167 24.38 3.52 -20.40
N VAL A 168 24.41 3.56 -19.07
CA VAL A 168 23.22 3.38 -18.23
C VAL A 168 23.15 4.53 -17.24
N THR A 169 22.02 5.24 -17.28
CA THR A 169 21.73 6.32 -16.33
C THR A 169 20.67 5.84 -15.36
N ILE A 170 20.97 5.96 -14.07
CA ILE A 170 20.04 5.63 -12.98
C ILE A 170 19.60 6.95 -12.32
N ALA A 171 18.32 7.26 -12.45
CA ALA A 171 17.70 8.37 -11.71
C ALA A 171 17.23 7.86 -10.33
N VAL A 172 17.58 8.57 -9.27
CA VAL A 172 17.27 8.23 -7.88
C VAL A 172 16.37 9.30 -7.28
N LEU A 173 15.21 8.89 -6.77
CA LEU A 173 14.30 9.72 -6.00
C LEU A 173 14.53 9.47 -4.51
N SER A 174 14.76 10.52 -3.73
CA SER A 174 14.89 10.42 -2.27
C SER A 174 13.54 10.43 -1.56
N ARG A 175 13.47 9.78 -0.40
CA ARG A 175 12.33 9.93 0.54
C ARG A 175 12.39 11.27 1.27
N GLU A 176 13.56 11.86 1.35
CA GLU A 176 13.80 13.10 2.11
C GLU A 176 13.41 14.35 1.29
N GLY A 177 12.97 15.38 1.99
CA GLY A 177 12.66 16.68 1.40
C GLY A 177 11.68 16.61 0.22
N ASP A 178 12.02 17.29 -0.85
CA ASP A 178 11.25 17.34 -2.10
C ASP A 178 11.45 16.10 -3.01
N GLY A 179 12.41 15.25 -2.66
CA GLY A 179 12.78 14.07 -3.46
C GLY A 179 14.15 14.16 -4.11
N THR A 180 14.82 15.29 -3.99
CA THR A 180 16.19 15.46 -4.48
C THR A 180 17.13 14.57 -3.67
N ALA A 181 17.90 13.74 -4.37
CA ALA A 181 18.86 12.85 -3.72
C ALA A 181 20.14 13.62 -3.37
N SER A 182 20.61 13.46 -2.12
CA SER A 182 21.86 14.04 -1.64
C SER A 182 23.08 13.30 -2.24
N ASP A 183 24.23 13.97 -2.26
CA ASP A 183 25.47 13.41 -2.83
C ASP A 183 25.90 12.12 -2.13
N ASP A 184 25.71 11.99 -0.82
CA ASP A 184 26.01 10.80 -0.05
C ASP A 184 25.07 9.63 -0.41
N LEU A 185 23.78 9.90 -0.66
CA LEU A 185 22.83 8.91 -1.14
C LEU A 185 23.17 8.43 -2.55
N LEU A 186 23.53 9.37 -3.46
CA LEU A 186 23.97 9.02 -4.81
C LEU A 186 25.25 8.17 -4.78
N LEU A 187 26.17 8.48 -3.87
CA LEU A 187 27.39 7.70 -3.70
C LEU A 187 27.11 6.30 -3.18
N ALA A 188 26.20 6.14 -2.21
CA ALA A 188 25.79 4.83 -1.69
C ALA A 188 25.19 3.96 -2.79
N VAL A 189 24.24 4.52 -3.56
CA VAL A 189 23.63 3.80 -4.72
C VAL A 189 24.67 3.49 -5.78
N SER A 190 25.54 4.45 -6.13
CA SER A 190 26.61 4.23 -7.12
C SER A 190 27.58 3.13 -6.69
N THR A 191 27.93 3.07 -5.40
CA THR A 191 28.81 2.02 -4.86
C THR A 191 28.16 0.65 -4.97
N ALA A 192 26.90 0.52 -4.59
CA ALA A 192 26.15 -0.74 -4.67
C ALA A 192 26.01 -1.23 -6.13
N LEU A 193 25.70 -0.33 -7.06
CA LEU A 193 25.51 -0.66 -8.47
C LEU A 193 26.81 -0.95 -9.22
N ASN A 194 27.95 -0.47 -8.75
CA ASN A 194 29.27 -0.74 -9.34
C ASN A 194 29.93 -2.02 -8.79
N ASP A 195 29.28 -2.73 -7.88
CA ASP A 195 29.77 -4.01 -7.39
C ASP A 195 29.95 -5.02 -8.55
N GLU A 196 31.02 -5.81 -8.50
CA GLU A 196 31.37 -6.78 -9.55
C GLU A 196 30.29 -7.85 -9.76
N SER A 197 29.48 -8.13 -8.73
CA SER A 197 28.37 -9.08 -8.79
C SER A 197 27.08 -8.49 -9.37
N VAL A 198 27.00 -7.16 -9.50
CA VAL A 198 25.80 -6.45 -9.96
C VAL A 198 25.99 -5.90 -11.38
N ARG A 199 27.11 -5.22 -11.64
CA ARG A 199 27.33 -4.50 -12.88
C ARG A 199 27.92 -5.40 -13.98
N PRO A 200 27.28 -5.49 -15.18
CA PRO A 200 27.94 -6.02 -16.37
C PRO A 200 29.24 -5.26 -16.70
N VAL A 201 30.27 -6.00 -17.12
CA VAL A 201 31.60 -5.43 -17.37
C VAL A 201 31.60 -4.32 -18.43
N GLY A 202 30.67 -4.36 -19.38
CA GLY A 202 30.58 -3.41 -20.49
C GLY A 202 29.85 -2.11 -20.14
N ASP A 203 29.11 -2.06 -19.06
CA ASP A 203 28.21 -0.95 -18.74
C ASP A 203 28.93 0.19 -18.02
N ARG A 204 28.67 1.40 -18.47
CA ARG A 204 29.11 2.67 -17.84
C ARG A 204 27.94 3.28 -17.11
N LEU A 205 27.98 3.20 -15.78
CA LEU A 205 26.91 3.70 -14.93
C LEU A 205 27.10 5.16 -14.58
N THR A 206 26.00 5.91 -14.68
CA THR A 206 25.89 7.27 -14.15
C THR A 206 24.67 7.33 -13.23
N VAL A 207 24.88 7.65 -11.96
CA VAL A 207 23.78 7.81 -10.98
C VAL A 207 23.52 9.29 -10.80
N VAL A 208 22.26 9.69 -10.97
CA VAL A 208 21.83 11.10 -10.89
C VAL A 208 20.63 11.24 -9.98
N SER A 209 20.45 12.41 -9.37
CA SER A 209 19.20 12.73 -8.69
C SER A 209 18.05 12.85 -9.67
N ALA A 210 16.85 12.47 -9.25
CA ALA A 210 15.63 12.78 -9.97
C ALA A 210 15.48 14.28 -10.21
N GLU A 211 14.94 14.66 -11.35
CA GLU A 211 14.47 16.01 -11.62
C GLU A 211 13.10 16.22 -11.02
N ILE A 212 12.97 17.19 -10.10
CA ILE A 212 11.72 17.42 -9.38
C ILE A 212 10.87 18.45 -10.10
N VAL A 213 9.64 18.04 -10.47
CA VAL A 213 8.64 18.90 -11.09
C VAL A 213 7.59 19.28 -10.05
N ASN A 214 7.62 20.53 -9.64
CA ASN A 214 6.71 21.04 -8.62
C ASN A 214 5.31 21.31 -9.20
N TYR A 215 4.27 21.01 -8.41
CA TYR A 215 2.88 21.39 -8.68
C TYR A 215 2.16 21.70 -7.38
N ALA A 216 1.01 22.37 -7.48
CA ALA A 216 0.12 22.63 -6.36
C ALA A 216 -1.28 22.07 -6.66
N VAL A 217 -2.06 21.79 -5.64
CA VAL A 217 -3.47 21.44 -5.78
C VAL A 217 -4.30 22.45 -5.01
N ASP A 218 -5.11 23.22 -5.75
CA ASP A 218 -6.10 24.12 -5.17
C ASP A 218 -7.49 23.75 -5.70
N ALA A 219 -8.42 23.46 -4.81
CA ALA A 219 -9.74 22.97 -5.16
C ALA A 219 -10.83 23.48 -4.21
N VAL A 220 -12.00 23.75 -4.78
CA VAL A 220 -13.22 24.11 -4.07
C VAL A 220 -14.22 22.96 -4.20
N LEU A 221 -14.71 22.46 -3.05
CA LEU A 221 -15.71 21.41 -2.99
C LEU A 221 -17.09 21.99 -2.71
N TYR A 222 -18.06 21.63 -3.53
CA TYR A 222 -19.47 21.88 -3.28
C TYR A 222 -20.11 20.60 -2.77
N VAL A 223 -20.80 20.69 -1.64
CA VAL A 223 -21.35 19.51 -0.94
C VAL A 223 -22.87 19.55 -0.94
N TYR A 224 -23.51 18.37 -0.85
CA TYR A 224 -24.94 18.32 -0.64
C TYR A 224 -25.36 18.98 0.69
N PRO A 225 -26.54 19.60 0.78
CA PRO A 225 -27.01 20.20 2.03
C PRO A 225 -27.09 19.17 3.15
N GLY A 226 -26.44 19.45 4.29
CA GLY A 226 -26.44 18.55 5.44
C GLY A 226 -25.46 18.97 6.54
N PRO A 227 -25.55 18.36 7.73
CA PRO A 227 -24.73 18.72 8.87
C PRO A 227 -23.28 18.21 8.82
N ALA A 228 -22.91 17.40 7.83
CA ALA A 228 -21.67 16.62 7.82
C ALA A 228 -20.54 17.22 6.94
N THR A 229 -20.45 18.53 6.81
CA THR A 229 -19.50 19.21 5.92
C THR A 229 -18.04 18.94 6.29
N GLU A 230 -17.70 18.99 7.58
CA GLU A 230 -16.32 18.84 8.05
C GLU A 230 -15.75 17.41 7.88
N PRO A 231 -16.49 16.32 8.19
CA PRO A 231 -16.07 14.96 7.85
C PRO A 231 -15.86 14.71 6.36
N ILE A 232 -16.69 15.31 5.49
CA ILE A 232 -16.55 15.20 4.04
C ILE A 232 -15.24 15.85 3.57
N LEU A 233 -14.95 17.06 4.07
CA LEU A 233 -13.69 17.75 3.77
C LEU A 233 -12.48 16.95 4.25
N ALA A 234 -12.54 16.41 5.46
CA ALA A 234 -11.47 15.57 6.01
C ALA A 234 -11.24 14.31 5.17
N ALA A 235 -12.30 13.63 4.72
CA ALA A 235 -12.21 12.46 3.86
C ALA A 235 -11.61 12.81 2.49
N ALA A 236 -12.01 13.92 1.87
CA ALA A 236 -11.46 14.38 0.59
C ALA A 236 -9.97 14.72 0.72
N LYS A 237 -9.58 15.45 1.78
CA LYS A 237 -8.16 15.75 2.05
C LYS A 237 -7.33 14.48 2.29
N ALA A 238 -7.86 13.50 3.02
CA ALA A 238 -7.17 12.23 3.26
C ALA A 238 -6.96 11.44 1.96
N GLN A 239 -7.97 11.36 1.08
CA GLN A 239 -7.84 10.70 -0.22
C GLN A 239 -6.89 11.43 -1.16
N LEU A 240 -6.94 12.77 -1.19
CA LEU A 240 -5.98 13.56 -1.96
C LEU A 240 -4.55 13.33 -1.48
N THR A 241 -4.31 13.33 -0.16
CA THR A 241 -2.98 13.07 0.41
C THR A 241 -2.49 11.67 0.05
N ALA A 242 -3.36 10.66 0.12
CA ALA A 242 -3.02 9.30 -0.29
C ALA A 242 -2.63 9.25 -1.79
N TYR A 243 -3.40 9.89 -2.66
CA TYR A 243 -3.10 10.00 -4.08
C TYR A 243 -1.74 10.68 -4.33
N ILE A 244 -1.48 11.84 -3.72
CA ILE A 244 -0.22 12.58 -3.86
C ILE A 244 0.97 11.70 -3.43
N THR A 245 0.84 11.00 -2.30
CA THR A 245 1.87 10.11 -1.78
C THR A 245 2.14 8.95 -2.73
N GLU A 246 1.10 8.34 -3.27
CA GLU A 246 1.22 7.23 -4.22
C GLU A 246 1.83 7.66 -5.55
N GLN A 247 1.50 8.86 -6.04
CA GLN A 247 2.03 9.39 -7.30
C GLN A 247 3.46 9.91 -7.20
N ARG A 248 4.03 10.07 -6.00
CA ARG A 248 5.42 10.51 -5.80
C ARG A 248 6.40 9.40 -6.18
N ARG A 249 6.46 9.08 -7.47
CA ARG A 249 7.33 8.08 -8.10
C ARG A 249 7.86 8.62 -9.43
N LEU A 250 8.97 8.06 -9.91
CA LEU A 250 9.55 8.43 -11.20
C LEU A 250 8.63 8.08 -12.36
N GLY A 251 8.45 9.01 -13.30
CA GLY A 251 7.68 8.83 -14.52
C GLY A 251 6.17 8.69 -14.31
N ARG A 252 5.64 8.98 -13.12
CA ARG A 252 4.20 8.97 -12.86
C ARG A 252 3.57 10.31 -13.10
N ASP A 253 2.77 10.39 -14.15
CA ASP A 253 2.03 11.60 -14.51
C ASP A 253 0.99 11.99 -13.47
N ILE A 254 0.83 13.29 -13.25
CA ILE A 254 -0.30 13.83 -12.48
C ILE A 254 -1.45 14.12 -13.44
N ARG A 255 -2.50 13.33 -13.33
CA ARG A 255 -3.69 13.45 -14.20
C ARG A 255 -4.82 14.15 -13.47
N LEU A 256 -5.44 15.16 -14.12
CA LEU A 256 -6.57 15.90 -13.55
C LEU A 256 -7.72 14.97 -13.16
N SER A 257 -8.02 13.99 -14.01
CA SER A 257 -9.09 13.02 -13.73
C SER A 257 -8.88 12.23 -12.44
N ALA A 258 -7.63 11.93 -12.10
CA ALA A 258 -7.31 11.22 -10.85
C ALA A 258 -7.43 12.14 -9.63
N ILE A 259 -7.05 13.42 -9.75
CA ILE A 259 -7.28 14.43 -8.70
C ILE A 259 -8.79 14.60 -8.47
N TYR A 260 -9.59 14.74 -9.54
CA TYR A 260 -11.04 14.80 -9.42
C TYR A 260 -11.61 13.56 -8.72
N ALA A 261 -11.16 12.37 -9.08
CA ALA A 261 -11.59 11.12 -8.45
C ALA A 261 -11.24 11.05 -6.96
N ALA A 262 -10.05 11.52 -6.57
CA ALA A 262 -9.62 11.57 -5.17
C ALA A 262 -10.44 12.58 -4.32
N LEU A 263 -10.84 13.69 -4.92
CA LEU A 263 -11.62 14.74 -4.24
C LEU A 263 -13.13 14.47 -4.22
N HIS A 264 -13.66 13.67 -5.17
CA HIS A 264 -15.08 13.40 -5.31
C HIS A 264 -15.53 12.26 -4.37
N VAL A 265 -15.41 12.48 -3.06
CA VAL A 265 -15.84 11.52 -2.05
C VAL A 265 -17.36 11.56 -1.84
N GLN A 266 -17.90 10.57 -1.13
CA GLN A 266 -19.32 10.54 -0.81
C GLN A 266 -19.74 11.82 -0.06
N GLY A 267 -20.76 12.50 -0.56
CA GLY A 267 -21.26 13.78 -0.04
C GLY A 267 -20.75 15.00 -0.80
N VAL A 268 -19.77 14.87 -1.68
CA VAL A 268 -19.34 15.90 -2.61
C VAL A 268 -20.25 15.88 -3.83
N GLN A 269 -20.83 17.01 -4.16
CA GLN A 269 -21.69 17.20 -5.33
C GLN A 269 -20.86 17.60 -6.56
N ARG A 270 -19.92 18.54 -6.39
CA ARG A 270 -19.08 19.07 -7.46
C ARG A 270 -17.69 19.44 -6.91
N VAL A 271 -16.69 19.20 -7.71
CA VAL A 271 -15.31 19.65 -7.48
C VAL A 271 -14.94 20.69 -8.52
N GLU A 272 -14.47 21.83 -8.08
CA GLU A 272 -13.87 22.86 -8.92
C GLU A 272 -12.37 22.90 -8.64
N LEU A 273 -11.58 22.45 -9.61
CA LEU A 273 -10.11 22.42 -9.51
C LEU A 273 -9.57 23.71 -10.11
N LEU A 274 -8.89 24.50 -9.26
CA LEU A 274 -8.25 25.77 -9.66
C LEU A 274 -6.81 25.55 -10.10
N GLU A 275 -6.09 24.65 -9.43
CA GLU A 275 -4.74 24.21 -9.78
C GLU A 275 -4.61 22.69 -9.55
N PRO A 276 -3.87 21.96 -10.40
CA PRO A 276 -3.22 22.40 -11.62
C PRO A 276 -4.24 22.57 -12.79
N LEU A 277 -3.99 23.52 -13.69
CA LEU A 277 -4.86 23.77 -14.87
C LEU A 277 -4.71 22.69 -15.96
N ALA A 278 -3.59 21.98 -15.96
CA ALA A 278 -3.30 20.89 -16.87
C ALA A 278 -2.59 19.76 -16.14
N GLY A 279 -2.71 18.54 -16.65
CA GLY A 279 -1.96 17.40 -16.11
C GLY A 279 -0.46 17.60 -16.30
N VAL A 280 0.33 17.12 -15.32
CA VAL A 280 1.79 17.13 -15.39
C VAL A 280 2.24 15.81 -16.02
N VAL A 281 2.94 15.89 -17.14
CA VAL A 281 3.51 14.73 -17.84
C VAL A 281 4.99 14.65 -17.53
N LEU A 282 5.44 13.49 -17.10
CA LEU A 282 6.80 13.26 -16.63
C LEU A 282 7.50 12.19 -17.45
N ASP A 283 8.80 12.35 -17.64
CA ASP A 283 9.63 11.28 -18.14
C ASP A 283 10.15 10.38 -16.98
N LYS A 284 10.88 9.31 -17.35
CA LYS A 284 11.37 8.32 -16.38
C LYS A 284 12.42 8.85 -15.39
N THR A 285 12.95 10.05 -15.61
CA THR A 285 13.95 10.67 -14.73
C THR A 285 13.34 11.75 -13.85
N GLN A 286 12.07 12.05 -14.07
CA GLN A 286 11.34 13.11 -13.38
C GLN A 286 10.36 12.56 -12.37
N ALA A 287 10.17 13.28 -11.27
CA ALA A 287 9.15 12.99 -10.26
C ALA A 287 8.36 14.24 -9.89
N ALA A 288 7.03 14.09 -9.73
CA ALA A 288 6.19 15.20 -9.28
C ALA A 288 6.30 15.39 -7.76
N TYR A 289 6.38 16.64 -7.33
CA TYR A 289 6.32 17.04 -5.93
C TYR A 289 5.22 18.07 -5.71
N CYS A 290 4.24 17.72 -4.86
CA CYS A 290 3.18 18.64 -4.48
C CYS A 290 3.68 19.58 -3.39
N THR A 291 3.83 20.87 -3.73
CA THR A 291 4.35 21.89 -2.80
C THR A 291 3.30 22.41 -1.84
N GLU A 292 2.03 22.43 -2.27
CA GLU A 292 0.93 22.96 -1.49
C GLU A 292 -0.38 22.27 -1.87
N THR A 293 -1.24 22.06 -0.85
CA THR A 293 -2.61 21.57 -1.03
C THR A 293 -3.59 22.50 -0.34
N SER A 294 -4.48 23.12 -1.10
CA SER A 294 -5.60 23.94 -0.63
C SER A 294 -6.90 23.28 -1.04
N VAL A 295 -7.69 22.81 -0.07
CA VAL A 295 -9.03 22.24 -0.34
C VAL A 295 -10.00 22.88 0.63
N VAL A 296 -10.97 23.60 0.09
CA VAL A 296 -11.97 24.35 0.85
C VAL A 296 -13.39 24.01 0.43
N ILE A 297 -14.36 24.28 1.29
CA ILE A 297 -15.79 24.15 0.95
C ILE A 297 -16.27 25.47 0.39
N GLY A 298 -16.83 25.45 -0.83
CA GLY A 298 -17.43 26.60 -1.51
C GLY A 298 -18.91 26.82 -1.17
N GLY A 299 -19.53 25.84 -0.53
CA GLY A 299 -20.95 25.88 -0.19
C GLY A 299 -21.73 24.68 -0.75
N SER A 300 -23.04 24.89 -0.95
CA SER A 300 -23.93 23.94 -1.62
C SER A 300 -24.43 24.59 -2.91
N ASP A 301 -24.47 23.86 -4.01
CA ASP A 301 -24.97 24.38 -5.30
C ASP A 301 -26.51 24.33 -5.42
N GLU A 302 -27.23 23.63 -4.49
CA GLU A 302 -28.70 23.53 -4.44
C GLU A 302 -29.24 23.73 -3.04
#